data_12eef9066bd8f43af9e1ad6f52add250
#
_entry.id   12eef9066bd8f43af9e1ad6f52add250
#
_cell.length_a   1.000
_cell.length_b   1.000
_cell.length_c   1.000
_cell.angle_alpha   90.00
_cell.angle_beta   90.00
_cell.angle_gamma   90.00
#
_symmetry.space_group_name_H-M   'P 1'
#
loop_
_entity.id
_entity.type
_entity.pdbx_description
1 polymer ?
#
loop_
_entity_poly.entity_id
_entity_poly.type
_entity_poly.pdbx_seq_one_letter_code
_entity_poly.pdbx_strand_id
1 'polypeptide(L)'
;IAEWFATTDLRARAKFGVTKTTATAETRLSPLHTDFDSMSDTEKGSYEHSTTAVTKYEGDLSVTYGKLFREVHMLNLVGGVNFSNTESTRNGYKAIGFTEDQFGAPSFANGYPDGGKPSYSESTTRAASFYLNGGYAYDNRYLLDVNYRRDGASMFGSSHRFRDTWSVGIGWNIHKEKFMSGTDL
;
A
#
# COMPACT_ATOMS: atom_id res chain seq x y z
N ILE A 1 -6.62 16.51 -3.02
CA ILE A 1 -6.18 16.51 -4.42
C ILE A 1 -6.19 17.96 -4.89
N ALA A 2 -5.11 18.40 -5.52
CA ALA A 2 -4.98 19.69 -6.20
C ALA A 2 -4.60 19.44 -7.66
N GLU A 3 -5.17 20.20 -8.56
CA GLU A 3 -4.86 20.18 -9.99
C GLU A 3 -4.60 21.59 -10.48
N TRP A 4 -3.57 21.76 -11.28
CA TRP A 4 -3.20 23.02 -11.89
C TRP A 4 -3.01 22.84 -13.40
N PHE A 5 -3.73 23.62 -14.16
CA PHE A 5 -3.66 23.67 -15.61
C PHE A 5 -2.80 24.86 -16.02
N ALA A 6 -1.51 24.59 -16.29
CA ALA A 6 -0.57 25.63 -16.70
C ALA A 6 -0.88 26.12 -18.11
N THR A 7 -1.31 25.22 -18.99
CA THR A 7 -1.79 25.48 -20.34
C THR A 7 -2.87 24.46 -20.69
N THR A 8 -3.48 24.57 -21.89
CA THR A 8 -4.39 23.54 -22.42
C THR A 8 -3.71 22.17 -22.56
N ASP A 9 -2.41 22.15 -22.78
CA ASP A 9 -1.62 20.97 -23.08
C ASP A 9 -0.87 20.43 -21.85
N LEU A 10 -0.75 21.23 -20.76
CA LEU A 10 0.07 20.90 -19.58
C LEU A 10 -0.73 20.98 -18.29
N ARG A 11 -0.81 19.88 -17.58
CA ARG A 11 -1.48 19.74 -16.28
C ARG A 11 -0.52 19.16 -15.24
N ALA A 12 -0.48 19.77 -14.07
CA ALA A 12 0.15 19.22 -12.88
C ALA A 12 -0.92 18.79 -11.88
N ARG A 13 -0.67 17.68 -11.19
CA ARG A 13 -1.55 17.12 -10.19
C ARG A 13 -0.78 16.73 -8.94
N ALA A 14 -1.31 17.09 -7.79
CA ALA A 14 -0.83 16.68 -6.49
C ALA A 14 -1.93 15.96 -5.73
N LYS A 15 -1.61 14.79 -5.17
CA LYS A 15 -2.46 14.05 -4.24
C LYS A 15 -1.71 13.82 -2.95
N PHE A 16 -2.39 13.97 -1.85
CA PHE A 16 -1.90 13.59 -0.54
C PHE A 16 -3.01 12.90 0.23
N GLY A 17 -2.65 11.84 0.94
CA GLY A 17 -3.57 11.06 1.76
C GLY A 17 -2.92 10.64 3.06
N VAL A 18 -3.74 10.57 4.10
CA VAL A 18 -3.38 9.98 5.40
C VAL A 18 -4.45 8.96 5.75
N THR A 19 -4.02 7.75 6.04
CA THR A 19 -4.90 6.67 6.50
C THR A 19 -4.42 6.21 7.87
N LYS A 20 -5.33 6.19 8.84
CA LYS A 20 -5.08 5.64 10.16
C LYS A 20 -6.03 4.48 10.41
N THR A 21 -5.47 3.33 10.72
CA THR A 21 -6.21 2.11 11.04
C THR A 21 -5.80 1.64 12.42
N THR A 22 -6.77 1.33 13.26
CA THR A 22 -6.53 0.69 14.54
C THR A 22 -7.33 -0.60 14.57
N ALA A 23 -6.67 -1.71 14.84
CA ALA A 23 -7.28 -3.02 15.00
C ALA A 23 -6.98 -3.51 16.42
N THR A 24 -8.03 -3.93 17.12
CA THR A 24 -7.92 -4.55 18.44
C THR A 24 -8.42 -5.99 18.32
N ALA A 25 -7.66 -6.92 18.84
CA ALA A 25 -8.04 -8.32 18.95
C ALA A 25 -8.00 -8.73 20.42
N GLU A 26 -9.03 -9.47 20.82
CA GLU A 26 -9.16 -10.02 22.16
C GLU A 26 -9.53 -11.49 22.05
N THR A 27 -8.84 -12.31 22.84
CA THR A 27 -9.16 -13.73 23.01
C THR A 27 -9.32 -14.01 24.49
N ARG A 28 -10.42 -14.67 24.84
CA ARG A 28 -10.76 -15.01 26.24
C ARG A 28 -11.02 -16.48 26.33
N LEU A 29 -10.33 -17.15 27.24
CA LEU A 29 -10.59 -18.54 27.59
C LEU A 29 -11.01 -18.63 29.06
N SER A 30 -12.18 -19.20 29.28
CA SER A 30 -12.74 -19.40 30.65
C SER A 30 -11.80 -20.24 31.53
N PRO A 31 -11.71 -19.98 32.84
CA PRO A 31 -11.02 -20.85 33.76
C PRO A 31 -11.52 -22.32 33.76
N LEU A 32 -12.75 -22.52 33.29
CA LEU A 32 -13.37 -23.85 33.15
C LEU A 32 -13.05 -24.53 31.81
N HIS A 33 -12.23 -23.90 30.95
CA HIS A 33 -11.82 -24.52 29.69
C HIS A 33 -10.92 -25.73 29.97
N THR A 34 -11.10 -26.80 29.21
CA THR A 34 -10.37 -28.07 29.39
C THR A 34 -8.86 -27.94 29.28
N ASP A 35 -8.36 -26.91 28.60
CA ASP A 35 -6.92 -26.60 28.51
C ASP A 35 -6.30 -26.33 29.89
N PHE A 36 -7.12 -25.98 30.88
CA PHE A 36 -6.66 -25.63 32.23
C PHE A 36 -6.88 -26.75 33.27
N ASP A 37 -7.37 -27.94 32.88
CA ASP A 37 -7.69 -29.02 33.80
C ASP A 37 -6.50 -29.46 34.68
N SER A 38 -5.29 -29.37 34.14
CA SER A 38 -4.04 -29.73 34.85
C SER A 38 -3.28 -28.55 35.46
N MET A 39 -3.82 -27.32 35.34
CA MET A 39 -3.16 -26.12 35.82
C MET A 39 -3.57 -25.73 37.23
N SER A 40 -2.73 -24.96 37.92
CA SER A 40 -3.06 -24.41 39.23
C SER A 40 -4.16 -23.34 39.10
N ASP A 41 -4.96 -23.15 40.15
CA ASP A 41 -6.07 -22.18 40.16
C ASP A 41 -5.57 -20.73 39.88
N THR A 42 -4.31 -20.43 40.17
CA THR A 42 -3.69 -19.13 39.91
C THR A 42 -3.30 -18.93 38.44
N GLU A 43 -3.41 -19.95 37.59
CA GLU A 43 -3.05 -19.93 36.17
C GLU A 43 -4.25 -20.19 35.26
N LYS A 44 -5.39 -20.61 35.83
CA LYS A 44 -6.60 -20.90 35.06
C LYS A 44 -7.22 -19.65 34.44
N GLY A 45 -7.75 -19.83 33.25
CA GLY A 45 -8.32 -18.74 32.46
C GLY A 45 -7.25 -17.84 31.81
N SER A 46 -7.52 -17.34 30.64
CA SER A 46 -6.63 -16.41 29.96
C SER A 46 -7.37 -15.32 29.20
N TYR A 47 -6.74 -14.16 29.19
CA TYR A 47 -7.15 -13.00 28.39
C TYR A 47 -5.96 -12.53 27.59
N GLU A 48 -6.08 -12.58 26.27
CA GLU A 48 -5.07 -12.05 25.37
C GLU A 48 -5.63 -10.82 24.67
N HIS A 49 -4.89 -9.73 24.74
CA HIS A 49 -5.23 -8.47 24.10
C HIS A 49 -4.09 -8.01 23.20
N SER A 50 -4.43 -7.59 21.99
CA SER A 50 -3.46 -6.91 21.13
C SER A 50 -4.12 -5.76 20.40
N THR A 51 -3.39 -4.64 20.32
CA THR A 51 -3.78 -3.47 19.54
C THR A 51 -2.69 -3.19 18.51
N THR A 52 -3.10 -3.11 17.26
CA THR A 52 -2.22 -2.71 16.16
C THR A 52 -2.73 -1.38 15.60
N ALA A 53 -1.88 -0.35 15.65
CA ALA A 53 -2.15 0.96 15.04
C ALA A 53 -1.23 1.13 13.84
N VAL A 54 -1.82 1.42 12.68
CA VAL A 54 -1.11 1.68 11.43
C VAL A 54 -1.46 3.08 10.95
N THR A 55 -0.44 3.90 10.72
CA THR A 55 -0.60 5.22 10.09
C THR A 55 0.16 5.22 8.78
N LYS A 56 -0.54 5.50 7.68
CA LYS A 56 0.01 5.55 6.33
C LYS A 56 -0.14 6.95 5.77
N TYR A 57 0.96 7.52 5.32
CA TYR A 57 1.03 8.76 4.57
C TYR A 57 1.37 8.43 3.12
N GLU A 58 0.62 8.97 2.18
CA GLU A 58 0.83 8.75 0.75
C GLU A 58 0.79 10.08 0.00
N GLY A 59 1.68 10.24 -0.94
CA GLY A 59 1.69 11.39 -1.84
C GLY A 59 2.02 10.97 -3.26
N ASP A 60 1.39 11.67 -4.22
CA ASP A 60 1.63 11.54 -5.66
C ASP A 60 1.68 12.93 -6.27
N LEU A 61 2.75 13.21 -6.99
CA LEU A 61 2.93 14.41 -7.78
C LEU A 61 3.16 13.98 -9.22
N SER A 62 2.36 14.49 -10.13
CA SER A 62 2.47 14.15 -11.55
C SER A 62 2.27 15.36 -12.45
N VAL A 63 2.94 15.31 -13.60
CA VAL A 63 2.79 16.28 -14.68
C VAL A 63 2.40 15.51 -15.93
N THR A 64 1.34 15.97 -16.57
CA THR A 64 0.84 15.42 -17.82
C THR A 64 0.98 16.49 -18.90
N TYR A 65 1.59 16.12 -20.02
CA TYR A 65 1.67 16.92 -21.22
C TYR A 65 1.03 16.15 -22.36
N GLY A 66 0.02 16.72 -23.01
CA GLY A 66 -0.67 16.11 -24.14
C GLY A 66 -0.83 17.13 -25.27
N LYS A 67 -0.38 16.79 -26.47
CA LYS A 67 -0.45 17.69 -27.61
C LYS A 67 -0.65 16.98 -28.93
N LEU A 68 -1.51 17.56 -29.75
CA LEU A 68 -1.69 17.19 -31.14
C LEU A 68 -0.92 18.21 -32.03
N PHE A 69 0.09 17.74 -32.76
CA PHE A 69 0.88 18.55 -33.69
C PHE A 69 0.45 18.24 -35.12
N ARG A 70 0.28 19.26 -35.92
CA ARG A 70 -0.05 19.14 -37.35
C ARG A 70 -1.20 18.18 -37.65
N GLU A 71 -2.13 18.04 -36.70
CA GLU A 71 -3.34 17.18 -36.80
C GLU A 71 -3.06 15.67 -36.93
N VAL A 72 -1.82 15.24 -37.05
CA VAL A 72 -1.43 13.83 -37.28
C VAL A 72 -0.50 13.26 -36.21
N HIS A 73 0.20 14.10 -35.43
CA HIS A 73 1.12 13.65 -34.40
C HIS A 73 0.52 13.88 -33.02
N MET A 74 0.08 12.85 -32.37
CA MET A 74 -0.40 12.92 -30.99
C MET A 74 0.70 12.46 -30.04
N LEU A 75 1.07 13.33 -29.10
CA LEU A 75 2.04 13.03 -28.04
C LEU A 75 1.35 13.16 -26.70
N ASN A 76 1.53 12.15 -25.84
CA ASN A 76 1.09 12.17 -24.46
C ASN A 76 2.26 11.73 -23.56
N LEU A 77 2.63 12.58 -22.62
CA LEU A 77 3.70 12.30 -21.65
C LEU A 77 3.16 12.49 -20.24
N VAL A 78 3.45 11.54 -19.38
CA VAL A 78 3.13 11.61 -17.95
C VAL A 78 4.39 11.28 -17.18
N GLY A 79 4.85 12.20 -16.36
CA GLY A 79 5.95 11.98 -15.44
C GLY A 79 5.49 12.28 -14.02
N GLY A 80 5.98 11.50 -13.05
CA GLY A 80 5.59 11.72 -11.67
C GLY A 80 6.45 11.01 -10.66
N VAL A 81 6.20 11.37 -9.41
CA VAL A 81 6.80 10.76 -8.22
C VAL A 81 5.69 10.40 -7.24
N ASN A 82 5.80 9.23 -6.64
CA ASN A 82 4.98 8.88 -5.50
C ASN A 82 5.86 8.48 -4.32
N PHE A 83 5.34 8.71 -3.13
CA PHE A 83 5.99 8.35 -1.89
C PHE A 83 4.96 7.82 -0.89
N SER A 84 5.41 6.93 -0.04
CA SER A 84 4.62 6.43 1.08
C SER A 84 5.49 6.24 2.31
N ASN A 85 4.90 6.49 3.49
CA ASN A 85 5.45 6.17 4.78
C ASN A 85 4.38 5.43 5.57
N THR A 86 4.68 4.22 6.00
CA THR A 86 3.78 3.40 6.81
C THR A 86 4.45 3.14 8.15
N GLU A 87 3.82 3.59 9.21
CA GLU A 87 4.21 3.39 10.60
C GLU A 87 3.22 2.42 11.23
N SER A 88 3.73 1.35 11.80
CA SER A 88 2.93 0.32 12.47
C SER A 88 3.45 0.12 13.88
N THR A 89 2.56 0.24 14.85
CA THR A 89 2.83 -0.02 16.26
C THR A 89 1.90 -1.13 16.73
N ARG A 90 2.46 -2.14 17.37
CA ARG A 90 1.68 -3.22 17.97
C ARG A 90 2.02 -3.36 19.44
N ASN A 91 0.98 -3.35 20.26
CA ASN A 91 1.04 -3.62 21.69
C ASN A 91 0.19 -4.86 21.99
N GLY A 92 0.64 -5.69 22.91
CA GLY A 92 -0.14 -6.84 23.32
C GLY A 92 0.32 -7.41 24.64
N TYR A 93 -0.58 -8.11 25.33
CA TYR A 93 -0.27 -8.86 26.51
C TYR A 93 -1.24 -10.05 26.65
N LYS A 94 -0.80 -11.04 27.39
CA LYS A 94 -1.62 -12.17 27.83
C LYS A 94 -1.64 -12.18 29.35
N ALA A 95 -2.82 -12.13 29.93
CA ALA A 95 -3.06 -12.24 31.37
C ALA A 95 -3.65 -13.60 31.68
N ILE A 96 -3.33 -14.15 32.84
CA ILE A 96 -3.80 -15.46 33.32
C ILE A 96 -4.23 -15.39 34.78
N GLY A 97 -4.91 -16.42 35.23
CA GLY A 97 -5.34 -16.59 36.62
C GLY A 97 -6.57 -15.74 36.92
N PHE A 98 -7.70 -16.14 36.39
CA PHE A 98 -8.99 -15.52 36.63
C PHE A 98 -9.85 -16.40 37.52
N THR A 99 -10.66 -15.79 38.39
CA THR A 99 -11.77 -16.46 39.03
C THR A 99 -12.95 -16.54 38.06
N GLU A 100 -13.84 -17.52 38.28
CA GLU A 100 -14.94 -17.80 37.36
C GLU A 100 -15.91 -16.62 37.20
N ASP A 101 -16.17 -15.90 38.27
CA ASP A 101 -17.08 -14.75 38.35
C ASP A 101 -16.48 -13.44 37.83
N GLN A 102 -15.15 -13.35 37.73
CA GLN A 102 -14.42 -12.16 37.32
C GLN A 102 -13.72 -12.31 35.96
N PHE A 103 -14.04 -13.38 35.26
CA PHE A 103 -13.48 -13.70 33.98
C PHE A 103 -13.81 -12.62 32.92
N GLY A 104 -12.76 -12.18 32.22
CA GLY A 104 -12.88 -11.21 31.11
C GLY A 104 -12.60 -9.76 31.47
N ALA A 105 -12.37 -9.44 32.74
CA ALA A 105 -11.86 -8.14 33.17
C ALA A 105 -10.36 -8.25 33.47
N PRO A 106 -9.46 -7.69 32.64
CA PRO A 106 -8.01 -7.87 32.76
C PRO A 106 -7.43 -7.46 34.12
N SER A 107 -8.09 -6.51 34.82
CA SER A 107 -7.69 -6.01 36.12
C SER A 107 -7.80 -7.06 37.25
N PHE A 108 -8.53 -8.15 37.02
CA PHE A 108 -8.70 -9.23 37.99
C PHE A 108 -7.78 -10.43 37.68
N ALA A 109 -6.92 -10.34 36.69
CA ALA A 109 -5.92 -11.36 36.42
C ALA A 109 -4.92 -11.46 37.57
N ASN A 110 -4.48 -12.69 37.87
CA ASN A 110 -3.42 -12.93 38.86
C ASN A 110 -2.07 -12.41 38.37
N GLY A 111 -1.82 -12.46 37.05
CA GLY A 111 -0.59 -11.97 36.46
C GLY A 111 -0.42 -12.33 34.99
N TYR A 112 0.81 -12.38 34.58
CA TYR A 112 1.22 -12.88 33.28
C TYR A 112 1.70 -14.32 33.37
N PRO A 113 1.69 -15.11 32.28
CA PRO A 113 2.37 -16.41 32.24
C PRO A 113 3.84 -16.29 32.65
N ASP A 114 4.42 -17.38 33.17
CA ASP A 114 5.83 -17.40 33.53
C ASP A 114 6.75 -16.89 32.44
N GLY A 115 7.57 -15.89 32.78
CA GLY A 115 8.41 -15.15 31.83
C GLY A 115 7.64 -14.23 30.87
N GLY A 116 6.32 -14.16 31.00
CA GLY A 116 5.46 -13.30 30.18
C GLY A 116 5.57 -11.83 30.58
N LYS A 117 5.41 -10.95 29.61
CA LYS A 117 5.34 -9.49 29.79
C LYS A 117 4.57 -8.86 28.62
N PRO A 118 4.07 -7.64 28.78
CA PRO A 118 3.53 -6.90 27.65
C PRO A 118 4.54 -6.80 26.51
N SER A 119 4.08 -6.99 25.30
CA SER A 119 4.88 -6.89 24.09
C SER A 119 4.67 -5.54 23.41
N TYR A 120 5.72 -5.00 22.86
CA TYR A 120 5.70 -3.80 22.03
C TYR A 120 6.56 -4.03 20.80
N SER A 121 6.05 -3.70 19.65
CA SER A 121 6.82 -3.68 18.42
C SER A 121 6.45 -2.48 17.58
N GLU A 122 7.44 -1.93 16.90
CA GLU A 122 7.29 -0.79 16.00
C GLU A 122 8.02 -1.11 14.69
N SER A 123 7.40 -0.74 13.59
CA SER A 123 8.01 -0.84 12.27
C SER A 123 7.65 0.36 11.42
N THR A 124 8.64 0.83 10.65
CA THR A 124 8.44 1.90 9.68
C THR A 124 8.91 1.44 8.32
N THR A 125 8.03 1.54 7.34
CA THR A 125 8.33 1.24 5.94
C THR A 125 8.15 2.50 5.11
N ARG A 126 9.20 2.85 4.34
CA ARG A 126 9.19 4.00 3.42
C ARG A 126 9.42 3.51 2.00
N ALA A 127 8.66 4.05 1.07
CA ALA A 127 8.85 3.81 -0.35
C ALA A 127 8.75 5.12 -1.14
N ALA A 128 9.51 5.19 -2.20
CA ALA A 128 9.44 6.28 -3.17
C ALA A 128 9.63 5.71 -4.57
N SER A 129 8.89 6.24 -5.52
CA SER A 129 9.01 5.83 -6.92
C SER A 129 8.98 7.04 -7.82
N PHE A 130 9.75 6.94 -8.91
CA PHE A 130 9.66 7.81 -10.06
C PHE A 130 9.08 7.03 -11.24
N TYR A 131 8.20 7.65 -12.02
CA TYR A 131 7.65 7.03 -13.21
C TYR A 131 7.57 8.02 -14.38
N LEU A 132 7.74 7.48 -15.58
CA LEU A 132 7.60 8.21 -16.84
C LEU A 132 6.86 7.30 -17.83
N ASN A 133 5.77 7.81 -18.38
CA ASN A 133 4.99 7.16 -19.42
C ASN A 133 4.91 8.08 -20.62
N GLY A 134 5.19 7.55 -21.79
CA GLY A 134 5.12 8.27 -23.05
C GLY A 134 4.31 7.49 -24.07
N GLY A 135 3.30 8.12 -24.65
CA GLY A 135 2.53 7.61 -25.76
C GLY A 135 2.66 8.52 -26.97
N TYR A 136 2.93 7.96 -28.12
CA TYR A 136 2.98 8.66 -29.37
C TYR A 136 2.13 7.96 -30.43
N ALA A 137 1.33 8.73 -31.15
CA ALA A 137 0.57 8.21 -32.28
C ALA A 137 0.79 9.09 -33.52
N TYR A 138 1.10 8.42 -34.64
CA TYR A 138 1.16 9.07 -35.95
C TYR A 138 -0.08 8.71 -36.76
N ASP A 139 -0.84 9.74 -37.12
CA ASP A 139 -2.09 9.67 -37.87
C ASP A 139 -3.10 8.61 -37.29
N ASN A 140 -2.96 8.39 -35.98
CA ASN A 140 -3.70 7.36 -35.28
C ASN A 140 -3.54 5.94 -35.92
N ARG A 141 -2.49 5.74 -36.71
CA ARG A 141 -2.14 4.50 -37.39
C ARG A 141 -1.01 3.75 -36.73
N TYR A 142 0.07 4.45 -36.41
CA TYR A 142 1.25 3.88 -35.77
C TYR A 142 1.31 4.37 -34.34
N LEU A 143 1.37 3.45 -33.41
CA LEU A 143 1.34 3.72 -31.96
C LEU A 143 2.65 3.27 -31.35
N LEU A 144 3.20 4.08 -30.45
CA LEU A 144 4.37 3.75 -29.65
C LEU A 144 4.07 4.13 -28.19
N ASP A 145 4.24 3.18 -27.29
CA ASP A 145 4.14 3.39 -25.86
C ASP A 145 5.46 3.02 -25.19
N VAL A 146 5.93 3.88 -24.30
CA VAL A 146 7.14 3.67 -23.51
C VAL A 146 6.79 3.94 -22.05
N ASN A 147 7.11 2.99 -21.18
CA ASN A 147 6.93 3.14 -19.75
C ASN A 147 8.25 2.87 -19.05
N TYR A 148 8.59 3.70 -18.09
CA TYR A 148 9.72 3.52 -17.20
C TYR A 148 9.29 3.82 -15.77
N ARG A 149 9.73 2.96 -14.84
CA ARG A 149 9.49 3.14 -13.42
C ARG A 149 10.71 2.71 -12.62
N ARG A 150 11.07 3.53 -11.65
CA ARG A 150 12.11 3.24 -10.68
C ARG A 150 11.51 3.27 -9.28
N ASP A 151 11.51 2.13 -8.61
CA ASP A 151 10.97 1.94 -7.27
C ASP A 151 12.09 1.79 -6.25
N GLY A 152 11.97 2.50 -5.13
CA GLY A 152 12.85 2.37 -3.99
C GLY A 152 12.03 2.13 -2.71
N ALA A 153 12.49 1.21 -1.86
CA ALA A 153 11.86 0.96 -0.56
C ALA A 153 12.90 0.69 0.52
N SER A 154 12.59 1.11 1.75
CA SER A 154 13.45 0.89 2.91
C SER A 154 13.58 -0.59 3.31
N MET A 155 12.63 -1.43 2.87
CA MET A 155 12.66 -2.89 3.09
C MET A 155 13.70 -3.59 2.22
N PHE A 156 14.12 -3.00 1.11
CA PHE A 156 15.17 -3.58 0.27
C PHE A 156 16.51 -3.41 0.96
N GLY A 157 17.31 -4.48 0.99
CA GLY A 157 18.63 -4.49 1.61
C GLY A 157 19.55 -3.37 1.07
N SER A 158 20.58 -3.03 1.81
CA SER A 158 21.45 -1.86 1.58
C SER A 158 22.09 -1.79 0.19
N SER A 159 22.25 -2.94 -0.50
CA SER A 159 22.90 -3.03 -1.80
C SER A 159 21.98 -2.85 -3.01
N HIS A 160 20.65 -3.00 -2.87
CA HIS A 160 19.69 -2.95 -3.98
C HIS A 160 18.41 -2.20 -3.59
N ARG A 161 18.56 -0.97 -3.16
CA ARG A 161 17.42 -0.14 -2.70
C ARG A 161 16.49 0.31 -3.82
N PHE A 162 16.93 0.23 -5.07
CA PHE A 162 16.17 0.68 -6.23
C PHE A 162 16.02 -0.44 -7.25
N ARG A 163 14.84 -0.51 -7.85
CA ARG A 163 14.52 -1.43 -8.93
C ARG A 163 13.96 -0.65 -10.11
N ASP A 164 14.52 -0.88 -11.28
CA ASP A 164 14.05 -0.31 -12.53
C ASP A 164 13.16 -1.30 -13.26
N THR A 165 12.06 -0.79 -13.82
CA THR A 165 11.13 -1.55 -14.67
C THR A 165 10.82 -0.68 -15.88
N TRP A 166 10.84 -1.28 -17.05
CA TRP A 166 10.49 -0.58 -18.29
C TRP A 166 9.73 -1.50 -19.24
N SER A 167 8.94 -0.90 -20.10
CA SER A 167 8.27 -1.60 -21.20
C SER A 167 8.15 -0.67 -22.40
N VAL A 168 8.16 -1.29 -23.59
CA VAL A 168 7.92 -0.62 -24.87
C VAL A 168 6.86 -1.41 -25.60
N GLY A 169 5.83 -0.72 -26.09
CA GLY A 169 4.76 -1.25 -26.90
C GLY A 169 4.71 -0.57 -28.25
N ILE A 170 4.46 -1.30 -29.31
CA ILE A 170 4.17 -0.77 -30.64
C ILE A 170 2.82 -1.30 -31.10
N GLY A 171 2.05 -0.43 -31.74
CA GLY A 171 0.74 -0.77 -32.28
C GLY A 171 0.57 -0.27 -33.71
N TRP A 172 -0.17 -1.00 -34.50
CA TRP A 172 -0.52 -0.63 -35.85
C TRP A 172 -2.01 -0.81 -36.09
N ASN A 173 -2.68 0.27 -36.42
CA ASN A 173 -4.10 0.27 -36.80
C ASN A 173 -4.21 0.00 -38.34
N ILE A 174 -4.14 -1.24 -38.70
CA ILE A 174 -4.12 -1.70 -40.11
C ILE A 174 -5.35 -1.23 -40.88
N HIS A 175 -6.51 -1.18 -40.23
CA HIS A 175 -7.79 -0.75 -40.84
C HIS A 175 -7.77 0.70 -41.36
N LYS A 176 -6.81 1.52 -40.93
CA LYS A 176 -6.62 2.90 -41.39
C LYS A 176 -5.68 3.02 -42.60
N GLU A 177 -5.13 1.91 -43.07
CA GLU A 177 -4.29 1.92 -44.25
C GLU A 177 -5.11 2.03 -45.53
N LYS A 178 -4.53 2.71 -46.53
CA LYS A 178 -5.21 2.94 -47.82
C LYS A 178 -5.61 1.65 -48.53
N PHE A 179 -4.83 0.57 -48.36
CA PHE A 179 -5.13 -0.71 -48.95
C PHE A 179 -6.31 -1.46 -48.31
N MET A 180 -6.73 -1.01 -47.08
CA MET A 180 -7.91 -1.57 -46.42
C MET A 180 -9.17 -0.71 -46.63
N SER A 181 -9.08 0.44 -47.27
CA SER A 181 -10.20 1.39 -47.47
C SER A 181 -11.31 0.92 -48.41
N GLY A 182 -11.35 -0.35 -48.79
CA GLY A 182 -12.40 -0.98 -49.57
C GLY A 182 -12.90 -2.32 -49.01
N THR A 183 -12.51 -2.64 -47.79
CA THR A 183 -12.90 -3.89 -47.12
C THR A 183 -13.83 -3.54 -45.96
N ASP A 184 -15.14 -3.85 -46.13
CA ASP A 184 -16.10 -3.81 -44.98
C ASP A 184 -15.74 -4.94 -44.02
N LEU A 185 -15.03 -4.58 -42.90
CA LEU A 185 -14.78 -5.44 -41.74
C LEU A 185 -15.56 -4.94 -40.55
#